data_b65f8b172fe25fed8b962f83026b056b
#
_entry.id   b65f8b172fe25fed8b962f83026b056b
#
_cell.length_a   1.000
_cell.length_b   1.000
_cell.length_c   1.000
_cell.angle_alpha   90.00
_cell.angle_beta   90.00
_cell.angle_gamma   90.00
#
_symmetry.space_group_name_H-M   'P 1'
#
loop_
_entity.id
_entity.type
_entity.pdbx_description
1 polymer ?
#
loop_
_entity_poly.entity_id
_entity_poly.type
_entity_poly.pdbx_seq_one_letter_code
_entity_poly.pdbx_strand_id
1 'polypeptide(L)'
;MAKQKFDRSKPHVNIGTSGHVDHGKTTLSAAIATVLAKQGFGEARSYDQIDNAPEEKERGITINTSHIEYETANRHYAHVDCPGHADYVKNMITGAAQMDGAILVVSAADGPMPQTREHILLSRQVGVPYIVVFLNKVDMVDDEELLELVEMEVRDLLSEYDFPGDDTPVIAGSALKALEGDANYEAKVLELMEQVDAYIPEPERDTDKPFMMPVEDVFSITGRGTVATGRVERGQVRVGDEVEIVGIEEETSKTTVTGVEMFRKLLDYAEAGDNVGTLLRGVTRDQIQRGQVLSKPGSITPHTKFEAEVYVLSKEEGGRHTPFFSNYRPQFYFRTTDVTGVVTLPEGTEMVMPGDNVQMVVELIHPIAIEEGTKFSIREGGRTVGAGVVSKVLA
;
A
#
# COMPACT_ATOMS: atom_id res chain seq x y z
N MET A 1 7.08 -29.10 -13.98
CA MET A 1 5.61 -29.15 -13.87
C MET A 1 5.05 -27.95 -14.62
N ALA A 2 3.94 -28.08 -15.35
CA ALA A 2 3.26 -26.94 -15.97
C ALA A 2 2.72 -26.04 -14.84
N LYS A 3 2.89 -24.72 -14.94
CA LYS A 3 2.31 -23.77 -13.99
C LYS A 3 0.79 -23.82 -14.11
N GLN A 4 0.09 -23.73 -12.99
CA GLN A 4 -1.38 -23.64 -12.96
C GLN A 4 -1.83 -22.30 -13.55
N LYS A 5 -3.03 -22.28 -14.15
CA LYS A 5 -3.71 -21.04 -14.51
C LYS A 5 -4.40 -20.47 -13.28
N PHE A 6 -4.44 -19.15 -13.19
CA PHE A 6 -5.20 -18.44 -12.16
C PHE A 6 -6.71 -18.59 -12.45
N ASP A 7 -7.50 -18.86 -11.42
CA ASP A 7 -8.96 -18.96 -11.50
C ASP A 7 -9.59 -17.63 -11.06
N ARG A 8 -10.41 -17.03 -11.93
CA ARG A 8 -11.12 -15.77 -11.69
C ARG A 8 -12.59 -15.97 -11.28
N SER A 9 -12.92 -17.12 -10.70
CA SER A 9 -14.30 -17.44 -10.32
C SER A 9 -14.82 -16.60 -9.13
N LYS A 10 -13.90 -16.04 -8.32
CA LYS A 10 -14.22 -15.18 -7.18
C LYS A 10 -13.76 -13.75 -7.42
N PRO A 11 -14.49 -12.73 -6.90
CA PRO A 11 -14.02 -11.35 -6.90
C PRO A 11 -12.66 -11.23 -6.20
N HIS A 12 -11.76 -10.42 -6.80
CA HIS A 12 -10.43 -10.19 -6.28
C HIS A 12 -10.37 -8.88 -5.50
N VAL A 13 -9.86 -8.94 -4.25
CA VAL A 13 -9.74 -7.79 -3.34
C VAL A 13 -8.33 -7.75 -2.78
N ASN A 14 -7.74 -6.56 -2.78
CA ASN A 14 -6.43 -6.30 -2.17
C ASN A 14 -6.63 -5.75 -0.77
N ILE A 15 -6.14 -6.45 0.23
CA ILE A 15 -6.13 -5.97 1.61
C ILE A 15 -4.71 -6.01 2.16
N GLY A 16 -4.48 -5.44 3.33
CA GLY A 16 -3.20 -5.60 3.99
C GLY A 16 -3.25 -5.21 5.45
N THR A 17 -2.22 -5.60 6.17
CA THR A 17 -2.03 -5.25 7.57
C THR A 17 -1.24 -3.96 7.71
N SER A 18 -1.70 -3.10 8.60
CA SER A 18 -1.05 -1.84 8.95
C SER A 18 -1.09 -1.62 10.48
N GLY A 19 -0.26 -0.73 11.01
CA GLY A 19 -0.19 -0.44 12.45
C GLY A 19 1.24 -0.40 12.97
N HIS A 20 1.39 -0.13 14.27
CA HIS A 20 2.67 0.07 14.92
C HIS A 20 3.60 -1.17 14.84
N VAL A 21 4.92 -0.95 14.97
CA VAL A 21 5.89 -2.05 15.14
C VAL A 21 5.53 -2.88 16.38
N ASP A 22 5.79 -4.18 16.33
CA ASP A 22 5.51 -5.15 17.42
C ASP A 22 4.02 -5.32 17.83
N HIS A 23 3.06 -4.69 17.13
CA HIS A 23 1.63 -4.95 17.35
C HIS A 23 1.15 -6.29 16.79
N GLY A 24 2.00 -7.02 16.04
CA GLY A 24 1.75 -8.38 15.57
C GLY A 24 1.09 -8.48 14.19
N LYS A 25 1.37 -7.54 13.28
CA LYS A 25 0.88 -7.53 11.89
C LYS A 25 1.21 -8.82 11.14
N THR A 26 2.49 -9.13 11.04
CA THR A 26 2.99 -10.34 10.34
C THR A 26 2.49 -11.62 11.02
N THR A 27 2.38 -11.61 12.34
CA THR A 27 1.78 -12.73 13.10
C THR A 27 0.31 -12.92 12.73
N LEU A 28 -0.45 -11.82 12.60
CA LEU A 28 -1.85 -11.88 12.17
C LEU A 28 -1.96 -12.35 10.71
N SER A 29 -1.11 -11.86 9.81
CA SER A 29 -1.05 -12.28 8.41
C SER A 29 -0.80 -13.79 8.30
N ALA A 30 0.11 -14.32 9.10
CA ALA A 30 0.37 -15.76 9.20
C ALA A 30 -0.82 -16.54 9.81
N ALA A 31 -1.48 -15.98 10.83
CA ALA A 31 -2.65 -16.59 11.46
C ALA A 31 -3.81 -16.68 10.46
N ILE A 32 -4.12 -15.62 9.73
CA ILE A 32 -5.16 -15.61 8.68
C ILE A 32 -4.88 -16.70 7.64
N ALA A 33 -3.67 -16.71 7.06
CA ALA A 33 -3.31 -17.71 6.04
C ALA A 33 -3.42 -19.15 6.59
N THR A 34 -2.98 -19.39 7.83
CA THR A 34 -3.00 -20.72 8.45
C THR A 34 -4.41 -21.18 8.79
N VAL A 35 -5.23 -20.30 9.36
CA VAL A 35 -6.61 -20.62 9.76
C VAL A 35 -7.48 -20.87 8.51
N LEU A 36 -7.36 -20.04 7.47
CA LEU A 36 -8.07 -20.24 6.20
C LEU A 36 -7.59 -21.50 5.46
N ALA A 37 -6.31 -21.84 5.52
CA ALA A 37 -5.78 -23.08 4.95
C ALA A 37 -6.41 -24.32 5.61
N LYS A 38 -6.69 -24.31 6.93
CA LYS A 38 -7.43 -25.39 7.61
C LYS A 38 -8.86 -25.56 7.08
N GLN A 39 -9.47 -24.49 6.55
CA GLN A 39 -10.77 -24.50 5.90
C GLN A 39 -10.69 -24.90 4.41
N GLY A 40 -9.51 -25.10 3.86
CA GLY A 40 -9.29 -25.42 2.45
C GLY A 40 -9.22 -24.18 1.52
N PHE A 41 -9.07 -22.99 2.06
CA PHE A 41 -9.09 -21.70 1.35
C PHE A 41 -7.71 -21.09 1.12
N GLY A 42 -6.68 -21.89 0.89
CA GLY A 42 -5.34 -21.43 0.57
C GLY A 42 -4.23 -22.31 1.12
N GLU A 43 -3.02 -21.78 1.12
CA GLU A 43 -1.84 -22.43 1.68
C GLU A 43 -1.45 -21.76 3.00
N ALA A 44 -1.17 -22.54 4.02
CA ALA A 44 -0.63 -22.04 5.27
C ALA A 44 0.73 -21.36 5.04
N ARG A 45 0.94 -20.22 5.68
CA ARG A 45 2.21 -19.49 5.67
C ARG A 45 2.67 -19.26 7.10
N SER A 46 3.91 -19.61 7.37
CA SER A 46 4.54 -19.30 8.66
C SER A 46 5.09 -17.88 8.65
N TYR A 47 5.31 -17.33 9.86
CA TYR A 47 5.97 -16.04 10.05
C TYR A 47 7.27 -15.93 9.23
N ASP A 48 8.17 -16.92 9.33
CA ASP A 48 9.47 -16.94 8.64
C ASP A 48 9.38 -17.05 7.11
N GLN A 49 8.21 -17.41 6.58
CA GLN A 49 7.95 -17.44 5.14
C GLN A 49 7.43 -16.11 4.62
N ILE A 50 6.85 -15.28 5.49
CA ILE A 50 6.38 -13.93 5.21
C ILE A 50 7.57 -12.97 5.33
N ASP A 51 8.19 -12.86 6.49
CA ASP A 51 9.44 -12.12 6.73
C ASP A 51 10.63 -12.99 6.34
N ASN A 52 10.97 -12.96 5.05
CA ASN A 52 11.90 -13.91 4.46
C ASN A 52 13.33 -13.38 4.31
N ALA A 53 13.52 -12.05 4.27
CA ALA A 53 14.84 -11.45 4.10
C ALA A 53 15.75 -11.72 5.31
N PRO A 54 17.07 -11.95 5.11
CA PRO A 54 18.00 -12.18 6.22
C PRO A 54 17.98 -11.07 7.28
N GLU A 55 17.87 -9.81 6.86
CA GLU A 55 17.80 -8.65 7.76
C GLU A 55 16.49 -8.62 8.57
N GLU A 56 15.36 -9.04 8.00
CA GLU A 56 14.08 -9.15 8.69
C GLU A 56 14.15 -10.19 9.80
N LYS A 57 14.76 -11.35 9.51
CA LYS A 57 14.97 -12.42 10.49
C LYS A 57 15.92 -12.03 11.61
N GLU A 58 16.98 -11.30 11.29
CA GLU A 58 17.97 -10.84 12.28
C GLU A 58 17.38 -9.78 13.21
N ARG A 59 16.58 -8.85 12.68
CA ARG A 59 16.01 -7.74 13.44
C ARG A 59 14.64 -8.05 14.06
N GLY A 60 13.95 -9.10 13.59
CA GLY A 60 12.59 -9.45 14.01
C GLY A 60 11.53 -8.42 13.58
N ILE A 61 11.78 -7.67 12.52
CA ILE A 61 10.86 -6.64 12.00
C ILE A 61 10.69 -6.77 10.49
N THR A 62 9.50 -6.50 9.99
CA THR A 62 9.21 -6.42 8.56
C THR A 62 9.84 -5.18 7.94
N ILE A 63 10.62 -5.35 6.89
CA ILE A 63 11.31 -4.28 6.15
C ILE A 63 10.64 -4.03 4.80
N ASN A 64 10.41 -5.10 4.05
CA ASN A 64 9.77 -5.06 2.75
C ASN A 64 8.30 -5.49 2.82
N THR A 65 7.49 -5.00 1.90
CA THR A 65 6.13 -5.52 1.73
C THR A 65 6.18 -6.98 1.27
N SER A 66 5.37 -7.83 1.89
CA SER A 66 5.21 -9.21 1.49
C SER A 66 3.79 -9.46 1.00
N HIS A 67 3.65 -10.21 -0.10
CA HIS A 67 2.36 -10.53 -0.68
C HIS A 67 1.98 -11.98 -0.41
N ILE A 68 0.80 -12.17 0.18
CA ILE A 68 0.23 -13.46 0.53
C ILE A 68 -1.09 -13.64 -0.22
N GLU A 69 -1.39 -14.85 -0.64
CA GLU A 69 -2.64 -15.23 -1.30
C GLU A 69 -3.46 -16.16 -0.40
N TYR A 70 -4.73 -15.88 -0.29
CA TYR A 70 -5.72 -16.78 0.31
C TYR A 70 -7.15 -16.45 -0.17
N GLU A 71 -8.10 -17.26 0.22
CA GLU A 71 -9.50 -17.08 -0.14
C GLU A 71 -10.40 -17.16 1.10
N THR A 72 -11.62 -16.64 0.95
CA THR A 72 -12.77 -17.01 1.76
C THR A 72 -13.77 -17.78 0.90
N ALA A 73 -14.92 -18.12 1.43
CA ALA A 73 -16.00 -18.69 0.61
C ALA A 73 -16.42 -17.73 -0.52
N ASN A 74 -16.31 -16.42 -0.30
CA ASN A 74 -16.88 -15.39 -1.16
C ASN A 74 -15.85 -14.72 -2.07
N ARG A 75 -14.57 -14.61 -1.65
CA ARG A 75 -13.57 -13.75 -2.30
C ARG A 75 -12.19 -14.37 -2.36
N HIS A 76 -11.41 -13.91 -3.33
CA HIS A 76 -9.98 -14.13 -3.43
C HIS A 76 -9.24 -12.87 -2.94
N TYR A 77 -8.24 -13.05 -2.08
CA TYR A 77 -7.48 -11.96 -1.48
C TYR A 77 -6.01 -11.99 -1.86
N ALA A 78 -5.50 -10.84 -2.32
CA ALA A 78 -4.10 -10.51 -2.22
C ALA A 78 -3.89 -9.71 -0.93
N HIS A 79 -3.08 -10.23 -0.03
CA HIS A 79 -2.79 -9.60 1.25
C HIS A 79 -1.37 -9.05 1.25
N VAL A 80 -1.25 -7.75 1.53
CA VAL A 80 0.01 -7.03 1.62
C VAL A 80 0.38 -6.86 3.09
N ASP A 81 1.42 -7.55 3.55
CA ASP A 81 1.98 -7.32 4.88
C ASP A 81 2.93 -6.13 4.86
N CYS A 82 2.58 -5.06 5.57
CA CYS A 82 3.32 -3.80 5.57
C CYS A 82 4.25 -3.67 6.76
N PRO A 83 5.46 -3.07 6.56
CA PRO A 83 6.34 -2.74 7.67
C PRO A 83 5.68 -1.75 8.63
N GLY A 84 5.98 -1.89 9.93
CA GLY A 84 5.46 -1.00 10.97
C GLY A 84 6.47 0.06 11.43
N HIS A 85 7.76 -0.10 11.12
CA HIS A 85 8.81 0.77 11.61
C HIS A 85 8.92 2.06 10.79
N ALA A 86 9.15 3.20 11.46
CA ALA A 86 9.23 4.52 10.83
C ALA A 86 10.28 4.63 9.71
N ASP A 87 11.39 3.88 9.80
CA ASP A 87 12.45 3.89 8.77
C ASP A 87 11.97 3.29 7.43
N TYR A 88 10.90 2.48 7.44
CA TYR A 88 10.39 1.77 6.26
C TYR A 88 9.05 2.31 5.76
N VAL A 89 8.67 3.51 6.17
CA VAL A 89 7.41 4.16 5.76
C VAL A 89 7.24 4.25 4.24
N LYS A 90 8.33 4.39 3.48
CA LYS A 90 8.27 4.33 2.01
C LYS A 90 7.66 3.00 1.50
N ASN A 91 8.05 1.88 2.08
CA ASN A 91 7.51 0.58 1.72
C ASN A 91 6.06 0.43 2.21
N MET A 92 5.74 0.97 3.39
CA MET A 92 4.37 1.05 3.89
C MET A 92 3.46 1.84 2.94
N ILE A 93 3.87 3.04 2.50
CA ILE A 93 3.11 3.86 1.54
C ILE A 93 2.87 3.09 0.23
N THR A 94 3.91 2.45 -0.30
CA THR A 94 3.80 1.64 -1.53
C THR A 94 2.83 0.47 -1.36
N GLY A 95 2.88 -0.23 -0.23
CA GLY A 95 1.95 -1.32 0.08
C GLY A 95 0.52 -0.81 0.27
N ALA A 96 0.33 0.26 1.06
CA ALA A 96 -0.98 0.83 1.32
C ALA A 96 -1.67 1.35 0.04
N ALA A 97 -0.91 1.93 -0.89
CA ALA A 97 -1.46 2.39 -2.17
C ALA A 97 -2.05 1.26 -3.03
N GLN A 98 -1.75 0.00 -2.71
CA GLN A 98 -2.29 -1.16 -3.42
C GLN A 98 -3.57 -1.71 -2.80
N MET A 99 -3.97 -1.26 -1.61
CA MET A 99 -5.06 -1.83 -0.84
C MET A 99 -6.43 -1.26 -1.23
N ASP A 100 -7.42 -2.13 -1.31
CA ASP A 100 -8.84 -1.78 -1.41
C ASP A 100 -9.46 -1.61 0.00
N GLY A 101 -8.79 -2.14 1.01
CA GLY A 101 -9.08 -1.99 2.43
C GLY A 101 -7.89 -2.43 3.28
N ALA A 102 -7.80 -1.95 4.51
CA ALA A 102 -6.73 -2.30 5.44
C ALA A 102 -7.26 -2.93 6.73
N ILE A 103 -6.47 -3.82 7.31
CA ILE A 103 -6.63 -4.32 8.67
C ILE A 103 -5.65 -3.55 9.56
N LEU A 104 -6.16 -2.66 10.39
CA LEU A 104 -5.38 -1.93 11.37
C LEU A 104 -5.17 -2.82 12.59
N VAL A 105 -3.92 -3.18 12.87
CA VAL A 105 -3.56 -4.03 14.01
C VAL A 105 -3.06 -3.16 15.17
N VAL A 106 -3.77 -3.22 16.28
CA VAL A 106 -3.44 -2.49 17.51
C VAL A 106 -3.28 -3.50 18.65
N SER A 107 -2.19 -3.40 19.40
CA SER A 107 -2.03 -4.19 20.62
C SER A 107 -2.98 -3.71 21.70
N ALA A 108 -3.80 -4.60 22.24
CA ALA A 108 -4.72 -4.29 23.34
C ALA A 108 -3.97 -3.90 24.62
N ALA A 109 -2.73 -4.38 24.80
CA ALA A 109 -1.91 -4.06 25.97
C ALA A 109 -1.25 -2.67 25.89
N ASP A 110 -0.95 -2.20 24.66
CA ASP A 110 -0.19 -0.96 24.46
C ASP A 110 -1.09 0.20 23.98
N GLY A 111 -2.26 -0.10 23.40
CA GLY A 111 -3.14 0.88 22.80
C GLY A 111 -2.59 1.51 21.51
N PRO A 112 -3.22 2.58 20.99
CA PRO A 112 -2.74 3.30 19.82
C PRO A 112 -1.40 3.99 20.10
N MET A 113 -0.40 3.70 19.28
CA MET A 113 0.97 4.22 19.37
C MET A 113 1.23 5.24 18.25
N PRO A 114 2.33 6.03 18.29
CA PRO A 114 2.59 7.09 17.32
C PRO A 114 2.53 6.63 15.85
N GLN A 115 3.06 5.45 15.53
CA GLN A 115 3.00 4.90 14.18
C GLN A 115 1.60 4.42 13.80
N THR A 116 0.73 4.09 14.75
CA THR A 116 -0.69 3.81 14.49
C THR A 116 -1.36 5.03 13.87
N ARG A 117 -1.14 6.22 14.45
CA ARG A 117 -1.61 7.51 13.90
C ARG A 117 -1.05 7.78 12.52
N GLU A 118 0.27 7.64 12.34
CA GLU A 118 0.93 7.85 11.06
C GLU A 118 0.37 6.90 9.98
N HIS A 119 0.15 5.65 10.30
CA HIS A 119 -0.37 4.66 9.35
C HIS A 119 -1.82 4.93 8.95
N ILE A 120 -2.69 5.38 9.86
CA ILE A 120 -4.07 5.79 9.54
C ILE A 120 -4.04 7.00 8.61
N LEU A 121 -3.26 8.03 8.96
CA LEU A 121 -3.07 9.23 8.14
C LEU A 121 -2.59 8.88 6.73
N LEU A 122 -1.54 8.07 6.62
CA LEU A 122 -0.98 7.65 5.33
C LEU A 122 -1.98 6.81 4.52
N SER A 123 -2.70 5.90 5.15
CA SER A 123 -3.76 5.14 4.50
C SER A 123 -4.83 6.06 3.90
N ARG A 124 -5.23 7.09 4.63
CA ARG A 124 -6.16 8.11 4.13
C ARG A 124 -5.59 8.87 2.92
N GLN A 125 -4.32 9.28 3.00
CA GLN A 125 -3.65 10.04 1.95
C GLN A 125 -3.46 9.24 0.65
N VAL A 126 -3.06 7.97 0.73
CA VAL A 126 -2.93 7.11 -0.46
C VAL A 126 -4.28 6.61 -0.98
N GLY A 127 -5.36 6.86 -0.24
CA GLY A 127 -6.72 6.58 -0.70
C GLY A 127 -7.24 5.19 -0.35
N VAL A 128 -6.73 4.55 0.71
CA VAL A 128 -7.37 3.34 1.26
C VAL A 128 -8.77 3.71 1.76
N PRO A 129 -9.83 3.12 1.19
CA PRO A 129 -11.19 3.60 1.46
C PRO A 129 -11.80 3.02 2.74
N TYR A 130 -11.34 1.85 3.19
CA TYR A 130 -11.93 1.10 4.30
C TYR A 130 -10.87 0.57 5.25
N ILE A 131 -11.14 0.64 6.55
CA ILE A 131 -10.32 0.06 7.61
C ILE A 131 -11.20 -0.87 8.46
N VAL A 132 -10.68 -2.06 8.78
CA VAL A 132 -11.20 -2.97 9.81
C VAL A 132 -10.14 -3.06 10.89
N VAL A 133 -10.52 -3.11 12.16
CA VAL A 133 -9.56 -3.12 13.28
C VAL A 133 -9.46 -4.51 13.87
N PHE A 134 -8.23 -4.95 14.16
CA PHE A 134 -7.96 -6.12 14.97
C PHE A 134 -7.20 -5.70 16.24
N LEU A 135 -7.88 -5.76 17.41
CA LEU A 135 -7.26 -5.59 18.71
C LEU A 135 -6.54 -6.89 19.08
N ASN A 136 -5.23 -6.89 18.85
CA ASN A 136 -4.39 -8.05 19.05
C ASN A 136 -3.86 -8.16 20.49
N LYS A 137 -3.34 -9.32 20.86
CA LYS A 137 -2.73 -9.61 22.17
C LYS A 137 -3.70 -9.49 23.35
N VAL A 138 -4.98 -9.75 23.16
CA VAL A 138 -5.97 -9.70 24.25
C VAL A 138 -5.71 -10.77 25.32
N ASP A 139 -4.97 -11.82 24.99
CA ASP A 139 -4.49 -12.84 25.93
C ASP A 139 -3.51 -12.29 27.00
N MET A 140 -3.00 -11.07 26.82
CA MET A 140 -2.13 -10.37 27.76
C MET A 140 -2.89 -9.37 28.64
N VAL A 141 -4.19 -9.21 28.45
CA VAL A 141 -5.02 -8.22 29.17
C VAL A 141 -6.15 -8.93 29.89
N ASP A 142 -6.14 -8.87 31.21
CA ASP A 142 -7.14 -9.49 32.07
C ASP A 142 -8.31 -8.52 32.42
N ASP A 143 -8.20 -7.25 32.03
CA ASP A 143 -9.14 -6.17 32.36
C ASP A 143 -10.02 -5.82 31.15
N GLU A 144 -11.31 -6.14 31.24
CA GLU A 144 -12.29 -5.83 30.18
C GLU A 144 -12.49 -4.31 30.01
N GLU A 145 -12.39 -3.51 31.09
CA GLU A 145 -12.53 -2.04 31.00
C GLU A 145 -11.37 -1.43 30.20
N LEU A 146 -10.18 -2.03 30.31
CA LEU A 146 -9.03 -1.59 29.49
C LEU A 146 -9.24 -1.89 28.00
N LEU A 147 -9.81 -3.05 27.67
CA LEU A 147 -10.12 -3.39 26.28
C LEU A 147 -11.14 -2.42 25.68
N GLU A 148 -12.19 -2.08 26.42
CA GLU A 148 -13.20 -1.09 25.98
C GLU A 148 -12.57 0.30 25.80
N LEU A 149 -11.67 0.72 26.69
CA LEU A 149 -10.97 1.99 26.58
C LEU A 149 -10.10 2.05 25.31
N VAL A 150 -9.30 1.01 25.06
CA VAL A 150 -8.45 0.93 23.87
C VAL A 150 -9.29 0.94 22.59
N GLU A 151 -10.42 0.22 22.57
CA GLU A 151 -11.35 0.25 21.44
C GLU A 151 -11.87 1.66 21.19
N MET A 152 -12.30 2.37 22.23
CA MET A 152 -12.79 3.74 22.13
C MET A 152 -11.70 4.69 21.61
N GLU A 153 -10.48 4.60 22.11
CA GLU A 153 -9.36 5.41 21.63
C GLU A 153 -9.05 5.17 20.14
N VAL A 154 -9.16 3.92 19.67
CA VAL A 154 -8.96 3.59 18.25
C VAL A 154 -10.09 4.16 17.39
N ARG A 155 -11.35 4.10 17.85
CA ARG A 155 -12.51 4.67 17.15
C ARG A 155 -12.41 6.20 17.03
N ASP A 156 -12.03 6.87 18.12
CA ASP A 156 -11.81 8.32 18.16
C ASP A 156 -10.68 8.69 17.16
N LEU A 157 -9.59 7.94 17.17
CA LEU A 157 -8.48 8.16 16.28
C LEU A 157 -8.86 7.97 14.79
N LEU A 158 -9.65 6.96 14.46
CA LEU A 158 -10.15 6.77 13.10
C LEU A 158 -11.04 7.94 12.66
N SER A 159 -11.89 8.42 13.56
CA SER A 159 -12.77 9.57 13.30
C SER A 159 -11.99 10.86 13.09
N GLU A 160 -10.88 11.06 13.82
CA GLU A 160 -9.96 12.20 13.64
C GLU A 160 -9.39 12.28 12.21
N TYR A 161 -9.21 11.12 11.55
CA TYR A 161 -8.69 11.03 10.18
C TYR A 161 -9.76 10.74 9.12
N ASP A 162 -11.01 11.11 9.36
CA ASP A 162 -12.15 10.97 8.44
C ASP A 162 -12.49 9.53 8.04
N PHE A 163 -12.19 8.54 8.87
CA PHE A 163 -12.77 7.22 8.77
C PHE A 163 -14.00 7.11 9.68
N PRO A 164 -15.00 6.29 9.36
CA PRO A 164 -16.22 6.13 10.18
C PRO A 164 -15.93 5.30 11.44
N GLY A 165 -15.26 5.90 12.44
CA GLY A 165 -14.78 5.21 13.63
C GLY A 165 -15.88 4.42 14.37
N ASP A 166 -17.08 4.99 14.51
CA ASP A 166 -18.20 4.34 15.18
C ASP A 166 -18.72 3.09 14.43
N ASP A 167 -18.72 3.16 13.10
CA ASP A 167 -19.23 2.07 12.24
C ASP A 167 -18.14 1.06 11.85
N THR A 168 -16.86 1.35 12.14
CA THR A 168 -15.74 0.47 11.81
C THR A 168 -15.79 -0.81 12.62
N PRO A 169 -15.76 -2.01 11.99
CA PRO A 169 -15.67 -3.28 12.70
C PRO A 169 -14.38 -3.38 13.52
N VAL A 170 -14.51 -3.75 14.80
CA VAL A 170 -13.39 -4.00 15.71
C VAL A 170 -13.50 -5.41 16.25
N ILE A 171 -12.50 -6.23 16.00
CA ILE A 171 -12.44 -7.62 16.46
C ILE A 171 -11.29 -7.77 17.45
N ALA A 172 -11.58 -8.27 18.64
CA ALA A 172 -10.58 -8.51 19.68
C ALA A 172 -10.14 -10.00 19.67
N GLY A 173 -8.81 -10.23 19.65
CA GLY A 173 -8.27 -11.57 19.56
C GLY A 173 -6.77 -11.65 19.84
N SER A 174 -6.21 -12.84 19.67
CA SER A 174 -4.75 -13.09 19.75
C SER A 174 -4.30 -13.87 18.53
N ALA A 175 -3.55 -13.20 17.67
CA ALA A 175 -2.98 -13.82 16.48
C ALA A 175 -2.00 -14.95 16.81
N LEU A 176 -1.22 -14.79 17.89
CA LEU A 176 -0.28 -15.81 18.33
C LEU A 176 -1.01 -17.07 18.81
N LYS A 177 -2.03 -16.91 19.65
CA LYS A 177 -2.83 -18.04 20.14
C LYS A 177 -3.58 -18.77 19.03
N ALA A 178 -4.09 -18.03 18.04
CA ALA A 178 -4.68 -18.61 16.84
C ALA A 178 -3.66 -19.46 16.06
N LEU A 179 -2.41 -18.98 15.88
CA LEU A 179 -1.35 -19.76 15.25
C LEU A 179 -0.95 -21.00 16.06
N GLU A 180 -1.00 -20.93 17.38
CA GLU A 180 -0.76 -22.08 18.30
C GLU A 180 -1.91 -23.09 18.25
N GLY A 181 -3.03 -22.79 17.59
CA GLY A 181 -4.16 -23.69 17.40
C GLY A 181 -5.23 -23.60 18.47
N ASP A 182 -5.29 -22.51 19.23
CA ASP A 182 -6.39 -22.26 20.16
C ASP A 182 -7.68 -21.97 19.37
N ALA A 183 -8.68 -22.85 19.54
CA ALA A 183 -9.94 -22.81 18.76
C ALA A 183 -10.74 -21.52 18.98
N ASN A 184 -10.68 -20.90 20.17
CA ASN A 184 -11.40 -19.65 20.44
C ASN A 184 -10.78 -18.49 19.64
N TYR A 185 -9.45 -18.41 19.59
CA TYR A 185 -8.76 -17.37 18.84
C TYR A 185 -8.73 -17.64 17.34
N GLU A 186 -8.74 -18.91 16.89
CA GLU A 186 -9.00 -19.23 15.47
C GLU A 186 -10.38 -18.73 15.03
N ALA A 187 -11.40 -18.89 15.88
CA ALA A 187 -12.74 -18.37 15.60
C ALA A 187 -12.74 -16.83 15.46
N LYS A 188 -11.92 -16.11 16.24
CA LYS A 188 -11.77 -14.65 16.12
C LYS A 188 -11.09 -14.23 14.83
N VAL A 189 -10.14 -15.00 14.31
CA VAL A 189 -9.55 -14.78 12.98
C VAL A 189 -10.57 -15.01 11.87
N LEU A 190 -11.42 -16.03 12.00
CA LEU A 190 -12.53 -16.25 11.05
C LEU A 190 -13.55 -15.12 11.11
N GLU A 191 -13.93 -14.65 12.31
CA GLU A 191 -14.81 -13.50 12.51
C GLU A 191 -14.23 -12.23 11.85
N LEU A 192 -12.91 -11.99 11.98
CA LEU A 192 -12.24 -10.89 11.29
C LEU A 192 -12.47 -10.99 9.78
N MET A 193 -12.25 -12.16 9.19
CA MET A 193 -12.40 -12.33 7.75
C MET A 193 -13.85 -12.24 7.27
N GLU A 194 -14.82 -12.66 8.09
CA GLU A 194 -16.24 -12.43 7.83
C GLU A 194 -16.59 -10.93 7.83
N GLN A 195 -16.02 -10.16 8.77
CA GLN A 195 -16.20 -8.70 8.80
C GLN A 195 -15.50 -8.02 7.63
N VAL A 196 -14.31 -8.47 7.22
CA VAL A 196 -13.63 -7.98 6.01
C VAL A 196 -14.47 -8.24 4.76
N ASP A 197 -15.04 -9.46 4.62
CA ASP A 197 -15.95 -9.80 3.51
C ASP A 197 -17.19 -8.93 3.47
N ALA A 198 -17.76 -8.60 4.64
CA ALA A 198 -19.02 -7.86 4.75
C ALA A 198 -18.85 -6.34 4.64
N TYR A 199 -17.78 -5.80 5.25
CA TYR A 199 -17.59 -4.35 5.40
C TYR A 199 -16.87 -3.71 4.22
N ILE A 200 -15.89 -4.40 3.62
CA ILE A 200 -15.17 -3.90 2.45
C ILE A 200 -15.98 -4.29 1.21
N PRO A 201 -16.54 -3.36 0.43
CA PRO A 201 -17.29 -3.69 -0.78
C PRO A 201 -16.38 -4.26 -1.87
N GLU A 202 -16.97 -4.89 -2.88
CA GLU A 202 -16.24 -5.25 -4.09
C GLU A 202 -15.76 -3.97 -4.80
N PRO A 203 -14.45 -3.83 -5.05
CA PRO A 203 -13.91 -2.60 -5.62
C PRO A 203 -14.35 -2.39 -7.08
N GLU A 204 -14.74 -1.17 -7.42
CA GLU A 204 -14.90 -0.78 -8.82
C GLU A 204 -13.54 -0.75 -9.51
N ARG A 205 -13.46 -1.34 -10.71
CA ARG A 205 -12.22 -1.47 -11.48
C ARG A 205 -12.29 -0.70 -12.79
N ASP A 206 -11.37 0.22 -12.99
CA ASP A 206 -11.23 1.02 -14.23
C ASP A 206 -10.62 0.19 -15.38
N THR A 207 -11.29 -0.89 -15.79
CA THR A 207 -10.77 -1.82 -16.81
C THR A 207 -10.81 -1.25 -18.24
N ASP A 208 -11.66 -0.27 -18.50
CA ASP A 208 -11.84 0.35 -19.83
C ASP A 208 -10.84 1.47 -20.12
N LYS A 209 -10.11 1.94 -19.11
CA LYS A 209 -9.07 2.96 -19.27
C LYS A 209 -7.79 2.37 -19.90
N PRO A 210 -6.91 3.20 -20.47
CA PRO A 210 -5.59 2.74 -20.92
C PRO A 210 -4.81 2.08 -19.79
N PHE A 211 -4.19 0.93 -20.07
CA PHE A 211 -3.38 0.19 -19.09
C PHE A 211 -2.31 1.05 -18.44
N MET A 212 -2.19 0.92 -17.13
CA MET A 212 -1.13 1.51 -16.33
C MET A 212 -0.85 0.64 -15.10
N MET A 213 0.43 0.36 -14.86
CA MET A 213 0.93 -0.39 -13.71
C MET A 213 2.20 0.28 -13.17
N PRO A 214 2.16 0.91 -11.99
CA PRO A 214 3.37 1.37 -11.30
C PRO A 214 4.29 0.20 -10.95
N VAL A 215 5.58 0.35 -11.22
CA VAL A 215 6.59 -0.67 -10.92
C VAL A 215 6.96 -0.60 -9.44
N GLU A 216 6.77 -1.71 -8.73
CA GLU A 216 7.08 -1.86 -7.32
C GLU A 216 8.45 -2.51 -7.11
N ASP A 217 8.73 -3.58 -7.83
CA ASP A 217 10.00 -4.29 -7.77
C ASP A 217 10.38 -4.84 -9.14
N VAL A 218 11.68 -5.09 -9.32
CA VAL A 218 12.25 -5.62 -10.57
C VAL A 218 13.26 -6.69 -10.27
N PHE A 219 13.08 -7.85 -10.88
CA PHE A 219 14.02 -8.96 -10.78
C PHE A 219 14.18 -9.70 -12.09
N SER A 220 15.28 -10.43 -12.19
CA SER A 220 15.58 -11.26 -13.38
C SER A 220 15.37 -12.72 -13.09
N ILE A 221 14.70 -13.42 -14.01
CA ILE A 221 14.56 -14.88 -13.97
C ILE A 221 15.51 -15.47 -15.00
N THR A 222 16.46 -16.30 -14.56
CA THR A 222 17.43 -16.94 -15.44
C THR A 222 16.72 -17.71 -16.56
N GLY A 223 17.06 -17.40 -17.81
CA GLY A 223 16.48 -18.01 -19.00
C GLY A 223 15.08 -17.51 -19.40
N ARG A 224 14.48 -16.58 -18.65
CA ARG A 224 13.16 -16.02 -18.96
C ARG A 224 13.17 -14.52 -19.22
N GLY A 225 14.05 -13.75 -18.55
CA GLY A 225 14.17 -12.30 -18.72
C GLY A 225 13.84 -11.51 -17.45
N THR A 226 13.59 -10.21 -17.62
CA THR A 226 13.27 -9.29 -16.55
C THR A 226 11.76 -9.29 -16.26
N VAL A 227 11.42 -9.32 -14.98
CA VAL A 227 10.06 -9.23 -14.47
C VAL A 227 9.92 -7.92 -13.70
N ALA A 228 8.91 -7.13 -14.04
CA ALA A 228 8.46 -5.99 -13.27
C ALA A 228 7.18 -6.38 -12.52
N THR A 229 7.15 -6.16 -11.21
CA THR A 229 5.96 -6.39 -10.38
C THR A 229 5.26 -5.08 -10.04
N GLY A 230 3.97 -5.17 -9.84
CA GLY A 230 3.14 -4.06 -9.38
C GLY A 230 1.66 -4.42 -9.41
N ARG A 231 0.86 -3.52 -8.84
CA ARG A 231 -0.60 -3.56 -9.01
C ARG A 231 -0.99 -2.84 -10.28
N VAL A 232 -1.83 -3.45 -11.09
CA VAL A 232 -2.46 -2.76 -12.21
C VAL A 232 -3.40 -1.69 -11.67
N GLU A 233 -3.08 -0.41 -11.91
CA GLU A 233 -3.88 0.71 -11.42
C GLU A 233 -5.15 0.89 -12.25
N ARG A 234 -5.03 0.74 -13.58
CA ARG A 234 -6.15 0.84 -14.52
C ARG A 234 -5.89 0.06 -15.81
N GLY A 235 -6.97 -0.21 -16.53
CA GLY A 235 -6.94 -0.88 -17.83
C GLY A 235 -6.63 -2.37 -17.77
N GLN A 236 -6.26 -2.91 -18.91
CA GLN A 236 -5.89 -4.31 -19.10
C GLN A 236 -4.63 -4.41 -19.93
N VAL A 237 -3.83 -5.46 -19.70
CA VAL A 237 -2.68 -5.85 -20.52
C VAL A 237 -2.71 -7.33 -20.80
N ARG A 238 -2.40 -7.74 -22.02
CA ARG A 238 -2.36 -9.13 -22.46
C ARG A 238 -0.93 -9.56 -22.81
N VAL A 239 -0.69 -10.83 -22.75
CA VAL A 239 0.55 -11.41 -23.31
C VAL A 239 0.60 -11.11 -24.81
N GLY A 240 1.68 -10.46 -25.24
CA GLY A 240 1.88 -9.99 -26.63
C GLY A 240 1.70 -8.48 -26.80
N ASP A 241 1.10 -7.78 -25.85
CA ASP A 241 0.91 -6.33 -25.93
C ASP A 241 2.24 -5.57 -25.83
N GLU A 242 2.34 -4.49 -26.62
CA GLU A 242 3.40 -3.50 -26.47
C GLU A 242 3.06 -2.54 -25.31
N VAL A 243 4.04 -2.27 -24.48
CA VAL A 243 3.95 -1.31 -23.37
C VAL A 243 5.13 -0.34 -23.39
N GLU A 244 4.94 0.82 -22.79
CA GLU A 244 6.00 1.80 -22.54
C GLU A 244 6.43 1.79 -21.08
N ILE A 245 7.74 1.97 -20.85
CA ILE A 245 8.35 2.23 -19.56
C ILE A 245 8.50 3.75 -19.45
N VAL A 246 7.80 4.38 -18.49
CA VAL A 246 7.67 5.84 -18.38
C VAL A 246 8.12 6.33 -17.01
N GLY A 247 8.83 7.44 -16.99
CA GLY A 247 9.26 8.16 -15.77
C GLY A 247 10.69 7.84 -15.36
N ILE A 248 11.24 8.70 -14.48
CA ILE A 248 12.62 8.74 -13.99
C ILE A 248 13.60 9.14 -15.09
N GLU A 249 13.52 8.53 -16.25
CA GLU A 249 14.27 8.92 -17.45
C GLU A 249 13.44 9.87 -18.32
N GLU A 250 14.11 10.75 -19.06
CA GLU A 250 13.42 11.68 -20.00
C GLU A 250 12.82 10.94 -21.20
N GLU A 251 13.51 9.90 -21.66
CA GLU A 251 13.07 9.11 -22.80
C GLU A 251 12.28 7.88 -22.34
N THR A 252 11.12 7.69 -22.98
CA THR A 252 10.33 6.46 -22.79
C THR A 252 10.91 5.33 -23.64
N SER A 253 10.93 4.13 -23.10
CA SER A 253 11.32 2.92 -23.84
C SER A 253 10.14 2.00 -24.06
N LYS A 254 10.12 1.27 -25.18
CA LYS A 254 9.06 0.32 -25.53
C LYS A 254 9.53 -1.11 -25.35
N THR A 255 8.61 -1.95 -24.90
CA THR A 255 8.84 -3.39 -24.78
C THR A 255 7.55 -4.17 -25.01
N THR A 256 7.65 -5.48 -25.09
CA THR A 256 6.50 -6.38 -25.23
C THR A 256 6.36 -7.23 -23.99
N VAL A 257 5.14 -7.36 -23.48
CA VAL A 257 4.79 -8.30 -22.40
C VAL A 257 4.79 -9.72 -22.94
N THR A 258 5.67 -10.59 -22.44
CA THR A 258 5.80 -11.97 -22.88
C THR A 258 5.18 -12.98 -21.92
N GLY A 259 4.76 -12.53 -20.74
CA GLY A 259 4.08 -13.34 -19.75
C GLY A 259 3.52 -12.47 -18.64
N VAL A 260 2.43 -12.93 -18.05
CA VAL A 260 1.80 -12.32 -16.88
C VAL A 260 1.58 -13.41 -15.84
N GLU A 261 1.98 -13.16 -14.61
CA GLU A 261 1.84 -14.10 -13.50
C GLU A 261 1.32 -13.39 -12.25
N MET A 262 0.45 -14.07 -11.52
CA MET A 262 -0.01 -13.66 -10.19
C MET A 262 0.11 -14.86 -9.25
N PHE A 263 0.81 -14.70 -8.11
CA PHE A 263 1.07 -15.77 -7.14
C PHE A 263 1.61 -17.07 -7.80
N ARG A 264 2.56 -16.90 -8.74
CA ARG A 264 3.18 -18.01 -9.54
C ARG A 264 2.22 -18.75 -10.45
N LYS A 265 0.97 -18.31 -10.60
CA LYS A 265 -0.01 -18.83 -11.57
C LYS A 265 0.01 -17.98 -12.84
N LEU A 266 -0.18 -18.61 -13.99
CA LEU A 266 -0.19 -17.93 -15.28
C LEU A 266 -1.54 -17.23 -15.51
N LEU A 267 -1.47 -16.01 -16.07
CA LEU A 267 -2.63 -15.28 -16.57
C LEU A 267 -2.50 -15.05 -18.07
N ASP A 268 -3.62 -15.10 -18.78
CA ASP A 268 -3.70 -14.69 -20.19
C ASP A 268 -3.68 -13.16 -20.33
N TYR A 269 -4.19 -12.47 -19.32
CA TYR A 269 -4.21 -10.99 -19.19
C TYR A 269 -4.21 -10.58 -17.73
N ALA A 270 -3.77 -9.36 -17.45
CA ALA A 270 -3.97 -8.67 -16.17
C ALA A 270 -4.90 -7.47 -16.36
N GLU A 271 -5.64 -7.14 -15.32
CA GLU A 271 -6.58 -6.03 -15.29
C GLU A 271 -6.48 -5.21 -14.01
N ALA A 272 -7.11 -4.03 -14.01
CA ALA A 272 -7.13 -3.14 -12.85
C ALA A 272 -7.45 -3.90 -11.56
N GLY A 273 -6.60 -3.72 -10.55
CA GLY A 273 -6.67 -4.41 -9.25
C GLY A 273 -5.76 -5.63 -9.12
N ASP A 274 -5.29 -6.25 -10.20
CA ASP A 274 -4.40 -7.41 -10.13
C ASP A 274 -2.99 -7.01 -9.67
N ASN A 275 -2.42 -7.78 -8.72
CA ASN A 275 -1.00 -7.69 -8.36
C ASN A 275 -0.21 -8.71 -9.17
N VAL A 276 0.52 -8.26 -10.16
CA VAL A 276 1.14 -9.13 -11.15
C VAL A 276 2.63 -8.90 -11.33
N GLY A 277 3.30 -9.95 -11.78
CA GLY A 277 4.61 -9.87 -12.41
C GLY A 277 4.44 -9.93 -13.93
N THR A 278 4.92 -8.89 -14.61
CA THR A 278 4.95 -8.80 -16.08
C THR A 278 6.33 -9.14 -16.59
N LEU A 279 6.43 -10.16 -17.44
CA LEU A 279 7.68 -10.56 -18.09
C LEU A 279 7.90 -9.69 -19.34
N LEU A 280 9.04 -9.01 -19.41
CA LEU A 280 9.34 -8.02 -20.44
C LEU A 280 10.40 -8.55 -21.42
N ARG A 281 10.18 -8.32 -22.73
CA ARG A 281 11.08 -8.75 -23.80
C ARG A 281 12.25 -7.78 -23.96
N GLY A 282 13.48 -8.31 -23.90
CA GLY A 282 14.68 -7.52 -24.26
C GLY A 282 15.01 -6.37 -23.32
N VAL A 283 14.39 -6.32 -22.13
CA VAL A 283 14.67 -5.35 -21.09
C VAL A 283 15.60 -5.99 -20.06
N THR A 284 16.70 -5.34 -19.72
CA THR A 284 17.59 -5.75 -18.63
C THR A 284 17.16 -5.09 -17.32
N ARG A 285 17.61 -5.62 -16.18
CA ARG A 285 17.21 -5.11 -14.87
C ARG A 285 17.61 -3.66 -14.62
N ASP A 286 18.66 -3.18 -15.25
CA ASP A 286 19.19 -1.81 -15.18
C ASP A 286 18.43 -0.82 -16.07
N GLN A 287 17.56 -1.30 -16.95
CA GLN A 287 16.74 -0.49 -17.85
C GLN A 287 15.32 -0.23 -17.33
N ILE A 288 14.97 -0.83 -16.20
CA ILE A 288 13.68 -0.61 -15.54
C ILE A 288 13.89 -0.63 -14.04
N GLN A 289 13.22 0.26 -13.33
CA GLN A 289 13.37 0.38 -11.89
C GLN A 289 12.06 0.73 -11.20
N ARG A 290 12.01 0.50 -9.89
CA ARG A 290 10.90 0.92 -9.03
C ARG A 290 10.64 2.41 -9.21
N GLY A 291 9.35 2.76 -9.31
CA GLY A 291 8.92 4.14 -9.47
C GLY A 291 8.60 4.55 -10.90
N GLN A 292 9.09 3.79 -11.88
CA GLN A 292 8.61 3.90 -13.25
C GLN A 292 7.21 3.28 -13.38
N VAL A 293 6.57 3.51 -14.51
CA VAL A 293 5.24 3.00 -14.83
C VAL A 293 5.29 2.23 -16.14
N LEU A 294 4.71 1.04 -16.16
CA LEU A 294 4.36 0.37 -17.42
C LEU A 294 2.99 0.88 -17.86
N SER A 295 2.89 1.35 -19.10
CA SER A 295 1.66 1.91 -19.63
C SER A 295 1.38 1.49 -21.06
N LYS A 296 0.12 1.65 -21.49
CA LYS A 296 -0.22 1.57 -22.90
C LYS A 296 0.54 2.67 -23.64
N PRO A 297 1.17 2.38 -24.80
CA PRO A 297 1.94 3.34 -25.54
C PRO A 297 1.19 4.67 -25.80
N GLY A 298 1.83 5.79 -25.46
CA GLY A 298 1.29 7.14 -25.65
C GLY A 298 0.15 7.54 -24.70
N SER A 299 -0.14 6.75 -23.65
CA SER A 299 -1.25 7.04 -22.73
C SER A 299 -0.87 7.91 -21.53
N ILE A 300 0.40 7.99 -21.20
CA ILE A 300 0.94 8.87 -20.15
C ILE A 300 2.33 9.33 -20.55
N THR A 301 2.70 10.54 -20.15
CA THR A 301 4.01 11.13 -20.39
C THR A 301 4.71 11.47 -19.07
N PRO A 302 6.05 11.46 -19.04
CA PRO A 302 6.78 11.90 -17.86
C PRO A 302 6.81 13.43 -17.78
N HIS A 303 6.68 13.97 -16.57
CA HIS A 303 6.64 15.40 -16.31
C HIS A 303 7.51 15.78 -15.11
N THR A 304 8.07 16.99 -15.14
CA THR A 304 8.89 17.54 -14.05
C THR A 304 8.18 18.67 -13.30
N LYS A 305 7.16 19.31 -13.90
CA LYS A 305 6.57 20.52 -13.32
C LYS A 305 5.06 20.48 -13.32
N PHE A 306 4.46 20.82 -12.17
CA PHE A 306 3.02 20.82 -11.99
C PHE A 306 2.56 21.85 -10.95
N GLU A 307 1.29 22.22 -11.01
CA GLU A 307 0.55 22.91 -9.94
C GLU A 307 -0.13 21.86 -9.07
N ALA A 308 -0.20 22.14 -7.77
CA ALA A 308 -0.85 21.25 -6.82
C ALA A 308 -1.62 22.03 -5.75
N GLU A 309 -2.72 21.43 -5.29
CA GLU A 309 -3.37 21.80 -4.04
C GLU A 309 -2.80 20.93 -2.93
N VAL A 310 -2.30 21.57 -1.87
CA VAL A 310 -1.57 20.91 -0.78
C VAL A 310 -2.11 21.33 0.56
N TYR A 311 -2.39 20.36 1.41
CA TYR A 311 -2.59 20.53 2.83
C TYR A 311 -1.29 20.27 3.58
N VAL A 312 -0.84 21.23 4.39
CA VAL A 312 0.35 21.10 5.22
C VAL A 312 -0.06 20.66 6.61
N LEU A 313 0.39 19.48 7.02
CA LEU A 313 0.03 18.91 8.32
C LEU A 313 0.42 19.83 9.46
N SER A 314 -0.48 19.97 10.40
CA SER A 314 -0.25 20.70 11.65
C SER A 314 0.74 19.96 12.56
N LYS A 315 1.17 20.64 13.63
CA LYS A 315 2.04 20.05 14.64
C LYS A 315 1.35 18.89 15.37
N GLU A 316 0.08 19.04 15.65
CA GLU A 316 -0.77 18.06 16.35
C GLU A 316 -0.92 16.78 15.52
N GLU A 317 -0.94 16.90 14.19
CA GLU A 317 -0.97 15.79 13.22
C GLU A 317 0.41 15.15 12.96
N GLY A 318 1.44 15.55 13.69
CA GLY A 318 2.82 15.07 13.53
C GLY A 318 3.60 15.76 12.42
N GLY A 319 3.06 16.80 11.82
CA GLY A 319 3.67 17.59 10.76
C GLY A 319 4.79 18.53 11.21
N ARG A 320 5.00 19.61 10.48
CA ARG A 320 6.02 20.63 10.76
C ARG A 320 5.63 21.49 11.98
N HIS A 321 6.65 22.07 12.61
CA HIS A 321 6.48 23.05 13.68
C HIS A 321 6.76 24.49 13.22
N THR A 322 7.33 24.64 12.02
CA THR A 322 7.79 25.91 11.46
C THR A 322 7.23 26.11 10.06
N PRO A 323 6.99 27.34 9.63
CA PRO A 323 6.59 27.62 8.26
C PRO A 323 7.69 27.23 7.25
N PHE A 324 7.32 27.12 5.99
CA PHE A 324 8.27 27.04 4.88
C PHE A 324 8.01 28.17 3.87
N PHE A 325 9.01 28.41 3.05
CA PHE A 325 9.07 29.50 2.08
C PHE A 325 9.28 28.93 0.66
N SER A 326 9.17 29.78 -0.35
CA SER A 326 9.60 29.41 -1.70
C SER A 326 11.04 28.87 -1.70
N ASN A 327 11.35 27.95 -2.61
CA ASN A 327 12.57 27.14 -2.67
C ASN A 327 12.70 26.06 -1.56
N TYR A 328 11.62 25.73 -0.84
CA TYR A 328 11.57 24.55 0.00
C TYR A 328 11.76 23.30 -0.84
N ARG A 329 12.56 22.33 -0.36
CA ARG A 329 12.99 21.14 -1.09
C ARG A 329 12.71 19.84 -0.33
N PRO A 330 11.46 19.44 -0.19
CA PRO A 330 11.10 18.15 0.42
C PRO A 330 11.15 17.01 -0.60
N GLN A 331 10.84 15.80 -0.13
CA GLN A 331 10.58 14.64 -0.96
C GLN A 331 9.09 14.51 -1.24
N PHE A 332 8.74 14.30 -2.50
CA PHE A 332 7.39 14.04 -2.99
C PHE A 332 7.25 12.56 -3.29
N TYR A 333 6.25 11.93 -2.68
CA TYR A 333 5.97 10.50 -2.82
C TYR A 333 4.78 10.31 -3.73
N PHE A 334 5.02 9.71 -4.90
CA PHE A 334 3.99 9.37 -5.89
C PHE A 334 3.98 7.87 -6.09
N ARG A 335 2.84 7.21 -5.91
CA ARG A 335 2.73 5.75 -6.12
C ARG A 335 3.87 4.97 -5.46
N THR A 336 4.80 4.44 -6.26
CA THR A 336 5.94 3.62 -5.80
C THR A 336 7.26 4.35 -5.74
N THR A 337 7.30 5.66 -6.07
CA THR A 337 8.53 6.47 -6.11
C THR A 337 8.50 7.66 -5.15
N ASP A 338 9.68 8.12 -4.81
CA ASP A 338 9.91 9.41 -4.16
C ASP A 338 10.92 10.21 -4.99
N VAL A 339 10.68 11.50 -5.09
CA VAL A 339 11.52 12.43 -5.82
C VAL A 339 11.61 13.77 -5.10
N THR A 340 12.80 14.35 -5.06
CA THR A 340 12.96 15.70 -4.52
C THR A 340 12.38 16.73 -5.48
N GLY A 341 11.61 17.68 -4.95
CA GLY A 341 11.05 18.78 -5.73
C GLY A 341 11.31 20.13 -5.07
N VAL A 342 11.30 21.16 -5.86
CA VAL A 342 11.42 22.57 -5.43
C VAL A 342 10.04 23.19 -5.45
N VAL A 343 9.62 23.77 -4.32
CA VAL A 343 8.33 24.45 -4.17
C VAL A 343 8.46 25.92 -4.52
N THR A 344 7.54 26.43 -5.34
CA THR A 344 7.36 27.86 -5.58
C THR A 344 5.96 28.25 -5.12
N LEU A 345 5.87 29.19 -4.20
CA LEU A 345 4.61 29.72 -3.68
C LEU A 345 4.02 30.77 -4.63
N PRO A 346 2.71 30.94 -4.67
CA PRO A 346 2.05 31.95 -5.51
C PRO A 346 2.45 33.37 -5.12
N GLU A 347 2.33 34.29 -6.06
CA GLU A 347 2.59 35.72 -5.81
C GLU A 347 1.76 36.23 -4.63
N GLY A 348 2.41 36.95 -3.71
CA GLY A 348 1.78 37.48 -2.49
C GLY A 348 1.78 36.53 -1.30
N THR A 349 2.19 35.28 -1.47
CA THR A 349 2.35 34.32 -0.38
C THR A 349 3.84 34.24 0.00
N GLU A 350 4.20 34.83 1.14
CA GLU A 350 5.60 34.82 1.61
C GLU A 350 5.96 33.47 2.25
N MET A 351 5.03 32.88 3.03
CA MET A 351 5.24 31.62 3.74
C MET A 351 3.95 30.81 3.85
N VAL A 352 4.08 29.54 4.16
CA VAL A 352 2.99 28.62 4.45
C VAL A 352 3.18 28.06 5.86
N MET A 353 2.12 28.12 6.66
CA MET A 353 2.11 27.64 8.04
C MET A 353 1.65 26.17 8.11
N PRO A 354 2.08 25.42 9.12
CA PRO A 354 1.43 24.13 9.44
C PRO A 354 -0.08 24.33 9.68
N GLY A 355 -0.90 23.48 9.06
CA GLY A 355 -2.37 23.57 9.05
C GLY A 355 -2.96 24.32 7.85
N ASP A 356 -2.14 24.93 7.00
CA ASP A 356 -2.63 25.68 5.84
C ASP A 356 -2.94 24.77 4.65
N ASN A 357 -3.94 25.19 3.87
CA ASN A 357 -4.15 24.74 2.51
C ASN A 357 -3.53 25.77 1.55
N VAL A 358 -2.72 25.29 0.60
CA VAL A 358 -2.01 26.17 -0.33
C VAL A 358 -1.97 25.57 -1.73
N GLN A 359 -2.14 26.43 -2.74
CA GLN A 359 -1.81 26.11 -4.11
C GLN A 359 -0.35 26.45 -4.36
N MET A 360 0.42 25.51 -4.91
CA MET A 360 1.85 25.75 -5.17
C MET A 360 2.28 25.12 -6.50
N VAL A 361 3.38 25.63 -7.04
CA VAL A 361 4.07 25.03 -8.16
C VAL A 361 5.22 24.18 -7.64
N VAL A 362 5.34 22.97 -8.15
CA VAL A 362 6.41 22.05 -7.81
C VAL A 362 7.22 21.72 -9.07
N GLU A 363 8.55 21.77 -8.95
CA GLU A 363 9.47 21.35 -9.99
C GLU A 363 10.37 20.23 -9.46
N LEU A 364 10.19 19.02 -10.02
CA LEU A 364 10.89 17.80 -9.63
C LEU A 364 12.27 17.72 -10.26
N ILE A 365 13.21 17.09 -9.58
CA ILE A 365 14.57 16.88 -10.10
C ILE A 365 14.66 15.79 -11.17
N HIS A 366 13.67 14.91 -11.25
CA HIS A 366 13.52 13.86 -12.27
C HIS A 366 12.10 13.84 -12.77
N PRO A 367 11.87 13.51 -14.07
CA PRO A 367 10.54 13.37 -14.60
C PRO A 367 9.86 12.13 -14.04
N ILE A 368 8.59 12.22 -13.73
CA ILE A 368 7.76 11.09 -13.28
C ILE A 368 6.45 11.02 -14.07
N ALA A 369 5.88 9.83 -14.15
CA ALA A 369 4.58 9.62 -14.80
C ALA A 369 3.47 10.17 -13.90
N ILE A 370 3.06 11.43 -14.13
CA ILE A 370 1.98 12.12 -13.41
C ILE A 370 0.94 12.66 -14.39
N GLU A 371 -0.27 12.80 -13.88
CA GLU A 371 -1.42 13.39 -14.56
C GLU A 371 -2.25 14.20 -13.56
N GLU A 372 -3.16 15.03 -14.03
CA GLU A 372 -4.11 15.74 -13.17
C GLU A 372 -4.91 14.76 -12.33
N GLY A 373 -5.10 15.10 -11.04
CA GLY A 373 -5.74 14.23 -10.06
C GLY A 373 -4.78 13.24 -9.36
N THR A 374 -3.51 13.15 -9.76
CA THR A 374 -2.54 12.30 -9.07
C THR A 374 -2.29 12.80 -7.65
N LYS A 375 -2.53 11.95 -6.66
CA LYS A 375 -2.28 12.24 -5.24
C LYS A 375 -0.81 12.00 -4.89
N PHE A 376 -0.31 12.74 -3.91
CA PHE A 376 1.04 12.57 -3.38
C PHE A 376 1.15 12.98 -1.92
N SER A 377 2.18 12.47 -1.26
CA SER A 377 2.58 12.90 0.09
C SER A 377 3.88 13.69 0.02
N ILE A 378 4.05 14.63 0.95
CA ILE A 378 5.28 15.41 1.13
C ILE A 378 5.96 14.95 2.41
N ARG A 379 7.24 14.62 2.33
CA ARG A 379 8.03 14.14 3.49
C ARG A 379 9.32 14.94 3.67
N GLU A 380 9.68 15.12 4.93
CA GLU A 380 10.92 15.78 5.36
C GLU A 380 11.45 15.10 6.62
N GLY A 381 12.73 14.75 6.65
CA GLY A 381 13.39 14.18 7.82
C GLY A 381 12.71 12.91 8.37
N GLY A 382 12.15 12.07 7.49
CA GLY A 382 11.45 10.84 7.86
C GLY A 382 10.00 11.02 8.31
N ARG A 383 9.44 12.24 8.26
CA ARG A 383 8.06 12.56 8.66
C ARG A 383 7.23 12.99 7.46
N THR A 384 5.95 12.65 7.45
CA THR A 384 4.98 13.23 6.53
C THR A 384 4.63 14.62 7.01
N VAL A 385 4.79 15.62 6.15
CA VAL A 385 4.57 17.04 6.46
C VAL A 385 3.46 17.67 5.64
N GLY A 386 2.93 16.95 4.68
CA GLY A 386 1.81 17.40 3.86
C GLY A 386 1.33 16.34 2.89
N ALA A 387 0.18 16.60 2.32
CA ALA A 387 -0.40 15.79 1.25
C ALA A 387 -1.02 16.73 0.21
N GLY A 388 -1.05 16.28 -1.04
CA GLY A 388 -1.60 17.09 -2.10
C GLY A 388 -2.12 16.28 -3.27
N VAL A 389 -2.73 17.00 -4.20
CA VAL A 389 -3.20 16.50 -5.48
C VAL A 389 -2.70 17.38 -6.60
N VAL A 390 -2.27 16.79 -7.70
CA VAL A 390 -1.87 17.51 -8.90
C VAL A 390 -3.11 18.15 -9.52
N SER A 391 -3.17 19.47 -9.53
CA SER A 391 -4.28 20.22 -10.12
C SER A 391 -4.07 20.51 -11.61
N LYS A 392 -2.80 20.62 -12.03
CA LYS A 392 -2.44 20.87 -13.42
C LYS A 392 -1.00 20.47 -13.72
N VAL A 393 -0.77 19.82 -14.85
CA VAL A 393 0.58 19.52 -15.35
C VAL A 393 1.07 20.69 -16.19
N LEU A 394 2.32 21.13 -16.01
CA LEU A 394 2.90 22.30 -16.67
C LEU A 394 4.02 21.95 -17.66
N ALA A 395 4.90 20.97 -17.33
CA ALA A 395 6.00 20.53 -18.17
C ALA A 395 6.48 19.11 -17.79
#